data_2e45a3ef398198d794de9e095286eb77
#
_entry.id   2e45a3ef398198d794de9e095286eb77
#
_cell.length_a   1.000
_cell.length_b   1.000
_cell.length_c   1.000
_cell.angle_alpha   90.00
_cell.angle_beta   90.00
_cell.angle_gamma   90.00
#
_symmetry.space_group_name_H-M   'P 1'
#
loop_
_entity.id
_entity.type
_entity.pdbx_description
1 polymer ?
#
loop_
_entity_poly.entity_id
_entity_poly.type
_entity_poly.pdbx_seq_one_letter_code
_entity_poly.pdbx_strand_id
1 'polypeptide(L)'
;MRMRTNWIASKNELRAAGLAVAALAMAGCGSAAPTPPSPPPPVTVHGVAIREPLVDPRPYGASDTAFGLDVLGAWCRSDPRSNLVLSPASLASGLGMAYLGARGGTAQAMAAVLHLPASTRQALEAGLQARSAALRGLDGPGVTVNASDQVWADPTLKTLPGYLNAVATGYDAGVAQAPLLSSPDRAVAEIDRAVAAATHGQIPQLLTPGSLNNVGWVLTDALYLNASWATPFEAAETNPGPFTTAAGQQVSAQFMNGGPYRALTAGGWTAVGLPYRGGKLAMVALLPPAGAAACTMPGAAALGRVTAALAAGSPGVLGRSVALPKVNLKVNVSMKSLLTGLGMGVAFTHAADFTGLSRQACCIGLVQQADTLRVAEQGTTASAATAVGVEPGAVFLGPHQITFDRPYLMLVTDSATGEPLFLARVADPTAQ
;
A
#
# COMPACT_ATOMS: atom_id res chain seq x y z
N MET A 1 65.00 40.05 -9.99
CA MET A 1 66.07 40.19 -8.98
C MET A 1 65.93 38.96 -8.10
N ARG A 2 66.61 37.86 -8.49
CA ARG A 2 67.70 37.10 -7.83
C ARG A 2 67.65 37.24 -6.28
N MET A 3 67.57 36.16 -5.48
CA MET A 3 68.65 35.17 -5.27
C MET A 3 68.11 33.88 -4.57
N ARG A 4 68.67 32.79 -5.03
CA ARG A 4 68.73 31.45 -4.40
C ARG A 4 69.60 31.47 -3.15
N THR A 5 69.43 30.55 -2.21
CA THR A 5 70.56 29.78 -1.63
C THR A 5 70.07 28.45 -1.00
N ASN A 6 70.71 27.39 -1.45
CA ASN A 6 70.79 26.04 -0.87
C ASN A 6 71.69 26.01 0.37
N TRP A 7 71.52 24.96 1.23
CA TRP A 7 72.60 24.19 1.91
C TRP A 7 71.95 22.98 2.60
N ILE A 8 72.12 21.73 2.20
CA ILE A 8 73.15 20.69 2.28
C ILE A 8 73.36 20.17 3.73
N ALA A 9 72.90 18.94 3.92
CA ALA A 9 73.36 17.70 4.61
C ALA A 9 74.24 17.77 5.84
N SER A 10 73.88 16.91 6.80
CA SER A 10 74.87 16.08 7.53
C SER A 10 74.22 14.79 8.08
N LYS A 11 74.87 13.67 7.75
CA LYS A 11 74.68 12.32 8.28
C LYS A 11 75.18 12.24 9.73
N ASN A 12 74.54 11.46 10.55
CA ASN A 12 75.21 10.61 11.51
C ASN A 12 74.38 9.35 11.83
N GLU A 13 74.99 8.23 11.58
CA GLU A 13 74.57 6.86 11.94
C GLU A 13 74.73 6.65 13.46
N LEU A 14 73.77 6.00 14.07
CA LEU A 14 74.02 5.20 15.29
C LEU A 14 73.14 3.95 15.23
N ARG A 15 73.84 2.81 15.16
CA ARG A 15 73.32 1.45 15.27
C ARG A 15 72.83 1.20 16.69
N ALA A 16 71.61 0.64 16.81
CA ALA A 16 71.26 -0.17 17.97
C ALA A 16 70.38 -1.34 17.51
N ALA A 17 70.84 -2.52 17.80
CA ALA A 17 70.22 -3.81 17.56
C ALA A 17 69.03 -4.00 18.55
N GLY A 18 67.95 -4.64 18.11
CA GLY A 18 66.94 -5.04 19.06
C GLY A 18 65.72 -5.72 18.43
N LEU A 19 65.71 -7.04 18.41
CA LEU A 19 64.59 -7.99 18.46
C LEU A 19 63.44 -7.82 17.46
N ALA A 20 63.45 -8.63 16.43
CA ALA A 20 62.29 -8.98 15.62
C ALA A 20 61.34 -9.89 16.42
N VAL A 21 60.19 -9.37 16.80
CA VAL A 21 59.04 -10.16 17.24
C VAL A 21 58.20 -10.42 15.96
N ALA A 22 58.27 -11.65 15.46
CA ALA A 22 57.42 -12.11 14.39
C ALA A 22 55.99 -12.30 14.92
N ALA A 23 55.11 -11.33 14.67
CA ALA A 23 53.67 -11.52 14.83
C ALA A 23 53.14 -12.34 13.63
N LEU A 24 52.87 -13.62 13.87
CA LEU A 24 52.09 -14.45 12.92
C LEU A 24 50.67 -13.89 12.89
N ALA A 25 50.36 -13.11 11.87
CA ALA A 25 48.97 -12.81 11.48
C ALA A 25 48.37 -14.08 10.88
N MET A 26 47.65 -14.83 11.68
CA MET A 26 46.75 -15.87 11.18
C MET A 26 45.62 -15.17 10.39
N ALA A 27 45.78 -15.06 9.09
CA ALA A 27 44.72 -14.73 8.18
C ALA A 27 43.73 -15.91 8.16
N GLY A 28 42.73 -15.87 9.02
CA GLY A 28 41.59 -16.76 8.95
C GLY A 28 40.81 -16.44 7.68
N CYS A 29 41.03 -17.18 6.60
CA CYS A 29 40.09 -17.25 5.47
C CYS A 29 38.79 -17.89 5.96
N GLY A 30 37.92 -17.09 6.53
CA GLY A 30 36.51 -17.46 6.68
C GLY A 30 35.89 -17.54 5.29
N SER A 31 35.89 -18.73 4.70
CA SER A 31 35.07 -18.99 3.51
C SER A 31 33.63 -18.75 3.90
N ALA A 32 33.07 -17.59 3.54
CA ALA A 32 31.62 -17.40 3.57
C ALA A 32 31.03 -18.54 2.74
N ALA A 33 30.21 -19.37 3.37
CA ALA A 33 29.47 -20.41 2.65
C ALA A 33 28.70 -19.72 1.52
N PRO A 34 28.71 -20.26 0.28
CA PRO A 34 27.94 -19.66 -0.80
C PRO A 34 26.49 -19.60 -0.39
N THR A 35 25.92 -18.41 -0.46
CA THR A 35 24.49 -18.20 -0.24
C THR A 35 23.76 -19.15 -1.19
N PRO A 36 22.86 -20.02 -0.72
CA PRO A 36 22.13 -20.90 -1.61
C PRO A 36 21.42 -20.06 -2.69
N PRO A 37 21.42 -20.52 -3.95
CA PRO A 37 20.76 -19.79 -5.02
C PRO A 37 19.30 -19.56 -4.64
N SER A 38 18.80 -18.34 -4.86
CA SER A 38 17.39 -18.03 -4.66
C SER A 38 16.55 -19.00 -5.50
N PRO A 39 15.54 -19.65 -4.92
CA PRO A 39 14.69 -20.55 -5.68
C PRO A 39 14.05 -19.78 -6.85
N PRO A 40 13.79 -20.47 -7.99
CA PRO A 40 13.19 -19.84 -9.14
C PRO A 40 11.81 -19.25 -8.79
N PRO A 41 11.38 -18.17 -9.49
CA PRO A 41 10.04 -17.63 -9.32
C PRO A 41 8.98 -18.69 -9.63
N PRO A 42 7.77 -18.56 -9.05
CA PRO A 42 6.67 -19.49 -9.31
C PRO A 42 6.31 -19.49 -10.80
N VAL A 43 5.93 -20.65 -11.31
CA VAL A 43 5.45 -20.79 -12.69
C VAL A 43 4.12 -20.06 -12.78
N THR A 44 3.97 -19.15 -13.75
CA THR A 44 2.74 -18.41 -14.00
C THR A 44 2.17 -18.82 -15.36
N VAL A 45 0.90 -19.20 -15.39
CA VAL A 45 0.17 -19.53 -16.61
C VAL A 45 -0.50 -18.27 -17.11
N HIS A 46 -0.18 -17.85 -18.31
CA HIS A 46 -0.74 -16.66 -18.95
C HIS A 46 -1.75 -17.01 -20.02
N GLY A 47 -2.74 -16.14 -20.20
CA GLY A 47 -3.63 -16.12 -21.34
C GLY A 47 -3.11 -15.19 -22.45
N VAL A 48 -3.92 -15.05 -23.49
CA VAL A 48 -3.70 -14.09 -24.57
C VAL A 48 -4.50 -12.82 -24.24
N ALA A 49 -3.78 -11.73 -24.00
CA ALA A 49 -4.40 -10.43 -23.76
C ALA A 49 -4.97 -9.84 -25.06
N ILE A 50 -6.20 -9.35 -24.99
CA ILE A 50 -6.81 -8.54 -26.04
C ILE A 50 -6.59 -7.08 -25.68
N ARG A 51 -6.01 -6.30 -26.58
CA ARG A 51 -5.87 -4.85 -26.37
C ARG A 51 -7.16 -4.17 -26.78
N GLU A 52 -7.91 -3.74 -25.77
CA GLU A 52 -9.10 -2.92 -25.97
C GLU A 52 -8.72 -1.43 -26.11
N PRO A 53 -9.54 -0.61 -26.77
CA PRO A 53 -9.36 0.85 -26.74
C PRO A 53 -9.37 1.35 -25.31
N LEU A 54 -8.47 2.28 -24.99
CA LEU A 54 -8.41 2.89 -23.66
C LEU A 54 -9.72 3.63 -23.37
N VAL A 55 -10.36 3.26 -22.27
CA VAL A 55 -11.56 3.93 -21.74
C VAL A 55 -11.20 4.71 -20.48
N ASP A 56 -12.12 5.55 -20.00
CA ASP A 56 -11.94 6.33 -18.79
C ASP A 56 -11.88 5.41 -17.55
N PRO A 57 -10.78 5.36 -16.77
CA PRO A 57 -10.67 4.54 -15.57
C PRO A 57 -11.39 5.12 -14.34
N ARG A 58 -11.78 6.40 -14.34
CA ARG A 58 -12.38 7.09 -13.17
C ARG A 58 -13.62 6.40 -12.58
N PRO A 59 -14.51 5.78 -13.35
CA PRO A 59 -15.62 5.03 -12.77
C PRO A 59 -15.15 3.89 -11.84
N TYR A 60 -14.02 3.26 -12.16
CA TYR A 60 -13.45 2.18 -11.33
C TYR A 60 -12.81 2.73 -10.07
N GLY A 61 -12.08 3.85 -10.12
CA GLY A 61 -11.59 4.53 -8.93
C GLY A 61 -12.70 4.97 -7.97
N ALA A 62 -13.85 5.41 -8.51
CA ALA A 62 -15.04 5.71 -7.72
C ALA A 62 -15.65 4.44 -7.07
N SER A 63 -15.68 3.32 -7.80
CA SER A 63 -16.13 2.02 -7.28
C SER A 63 -15.24 1.54 -6.16
N ASP A 64 -13.93 1.59 -6.35
CA ASP A 64 -12.94 1.15 -5.36
C ASP A 64 -12.94 2.06 -4.13
N THR A 65 -13.24 3.35 -4.28
CA THR A 65 -13.44 4.26 -3.15
C THR A 65 -14.69 3.86 -2.35
N ALA A 66 -15.80 3.55 -3.00
CA ALA A 66 -17.03 3.11 -2.34
C ALA A 66 -16.82 1.78 -1.62
N PHE A 67 -16.24 0.80 -2.31
CA PHE A 67 -15.87 -0.51 -1.75
C PHE A 67 -14.94 -0.38 -0.53
N GLY A 68 -13.87 0.41 -0.66
CA GLY A 68 -12.92 0.64 0.43
C GLY A 68 -13.56 1.27 1.67
N LEU A 69 -14.46 2.24 1.48
CA LEU A 69 -15.20 2.87 2.59
C LEU A 69 -16.18 1.88 3.26
N ASP A 70 -16.83 1.01 2.49
CA ASP A 70 -17.71 -0.02 3.04
C ASP A 70 -16.92 -1.04 3.88
N VAL A 71 -15.78 -1.51 3.36
CA VAL A 71 -14.87 -2.42 4.09
C VAL A 71 -14.33 -1.75 5.34
N LEU A 72 -13.79 -0.53 5.25
CA LEU A 72 -13.24 0.19 6.40
C LEU A 72 -14.31 0.47 7.45
N GLY A 73 -15.52 0.83 7.02
CA GLY A 73 -16.65 1.06 7.91
C GLY A 73 -17.12 -0.21 8.62
N ALA A 74 -17.19 -1.33 7.91
CA ALA A 74 -17.51 -2.63 8.51
C ALA A 74 -16.42 -3.08 9.50
N TRP A 75 -15.16 -2.90 9.12
CA TRP A 75 -14.02 -3.24 9.98
C TRP A 75 -13.99 -2.37 11.24
N CYS A 76 -14.16 -1.06 11.09
CA CYS A 76 -14.24 -0.16 12.22
C CYS A 76 -15.36 -0.55 13.21
N ARG A 77 -16.53 -0.94 12.72
CA ARG A 77 -17.63 -1.39 13.61
C ARG A 77 -17.30 -2.67 14.37
N SER A 78 -16.50 -3.56 13.79
CA SER A 78 -16.04 -4.78 14.48
C SER A 78 -14.89 -4.51 15.45
N ASP A 79 -14.04 -3.51 15.16
CA ASP A 79 -12.90 -3.12 15.99
C ASP A 79 -12.73 -1.59 16.02
N PRO A 80 -13.55 -0.87 16.83
CA PRO A 80 -13.59 0.59 16.82
C PRO A 80 -12.39 1.26 17.50
N ARG A 81 -11.51 0.50 18.15
CA ARG A 81 -10.38 1.06 18.91
C ARG A 81 -9.04 0.92 18.20
N SER A 82 -8.93 0.04 17.23
CA SER A 82 -7.69 -0.24 16.54
C SER A 82 -7.44 0.71 15.37
N ASN A 83 -6.17 0.88 15.05
CA ASN A 83 -5.74 1.43 13.78
C ASN A 83 -6.10 0.46 12.66
N LEU A 84 -6.61 0.98 11.56
CA LEU A 84 -7.02 0.20 10.40
C LEU A 84 -6.31 0.76 9.17
N VAL A 85 -5.81 -0.11 8.32
CA VAL A 85 -5.32 0.24 6.99
C VAL A 85 -5.66 -0.85 6.00
N LEU A 86 -6.11 -0.45 4.82
CA LEU A 86 -6.36 -1.35 3.70
C LEU A 86 -5.99 -0.67 2.39
N SER A 87 -5.69 -1.48 1.39
CA SER A 87 -5.54 -1.04 0.01
C SER A 87 -6.80 -1.40 -0.79
N PRO A 88 -7.73 -0.44 -1.00
CA PRO A 88 -8.90 -0.73 -1.82
C PRO A 88 -8.54 -1.12 -3.25
N ALA A 89 -7.55 -0.44 -3.85
CA ALA A 89 -7.09 -0.72 -5.21
C ALA A 89 -6.60 -2.16 -5.37
N SER A 90 -5.78 -2.64 -4.43
CA SER A 90 -5.21 -3.97 -4.45
C SER A 90 -6.30 -5.03 -4.17
N LEU A 91 -7.07 -4.88 -3.09
CA LEU A 91 -8.15 -5.81 -2.75
C LEU A 91 -9.21 -5.93 -3.86
N ALA A 92 -9.57 -4.80 -4.51
CA ALA A 92 -10.48 -4.81 -5.65
C ALA A 92 -9.86 -5.48 -6.89
N SER A 93 -8.53 -5.37 -7.09
CA SER A 93 -7.83 -6.10 -8.16
C SER A 93 -7.89 -7.62 -7.94
N GLY A 94 -7.51 -8.10 -6.75
CA GLY A 94 -7.54 -9.53 -6.43
C GLY A 94 -8.95 -10.12 -6.55
N LEU A 95 -9.95 -9.47 -5.94
CA LEU A 95 -11.34 -9.89 -6.03
C LEU A 95 -11.90 -9.73 -7.44
N GLY A 96 -11.50 -8.72 -8.19
CA GLY A 96 -11.87 -8.50 -9.57
C GLY A 96 -11.34 -9.60 -10.50
N MET A 97 -10.11 -10.06 -10.28
CA MET A 97 -9.60 -11.25 -10.98
C MET A 97 -10.45 -12.48 -10.69
N ALA A 98 -10.85 -12.73 -9.42
CA ALA A 98 -11.76 -13.82 -9.09
C ALA A 98 -13.14 -13.63 -9.73
N TYR A 99 -13.67 -12.41 -9.77
CA TYR A 99 -14.95 -12.06 -10.38
C TYR A 99 -15.02 -12.47 -11.86
N LEU A 100 -13.92 -12.33 -12.60
CA LEU A 100 -13.88 -12.76 -14.01
C LEU A 100 -14.19 -14.26 -14.19
N GLY A 101 -13.95 -15.06 -13.16
CA GLY A 101 -14.31 -16.49 -13.10
C GLY A 101 -15.69 -16.80 -12.54
N ALA A 102 -16.32 -15.84 -11.86
CA ALA A 102 -17.61 -16.02 -11.20
C ALA A 102 -18.78 -16.05 -12.21
N ARG A 103 -19.87 -16.75 -11.85
CA ARG A 103 -21.10 -16.86 -12.64
C ARG A 103 -22.33 -16.69 -11.74
N GLY A 104 -23.47 -16.45 -12.36
CA GLY A 104 -24.78 -16.43 -11.69
C GLY A 104 -24.84 -15.54 -10.45
N GLY A 105 -25.41 -16.08 -9.35
CA GLY A 105 -25.54 -15.36 -8.07
C GLY A 105 -24.23 -14.99 -7.42
N THR A 106 -23.15 -15.75 -7.65
CA THR A 106 -21.80 -15.42 -7.14
C THR A 106 -21.29 -14.15 -7.82
N ALA A 107 -21.38 -14.05 -9.14
CA ALA A 107 -20.97 -12.85 -9.85
C ALA A 107 -21.80 -11.63 -9.44
N GLN A 108 -23.13 -11.79 -9.25
CA GLN A 108 -24.00 -10.70 -8.79
C GLN A 108 -23.59 -10.18 -7.40
N ALA A 109 -23.35 -11.09 -6.45
CA ALA A 109 -22.93 -10.73 -5.10
C ALA A 109 -21.57 -10.01 -5.10
N MET A 110 -20.61 -10.53 -5.86
CA MET A 110 -19.28 -9.91 -5.97
C MET A 110 -19.37 -8.53 -6.64
N ALA A 111 -20.11 -8.38 -7.74
CA ALA A 111 -20.26 -7.11 -8.43
C ALA A 111 -20.91 -6.04 -7.55
N ALA A 112 -21.93 -6.43 -6.74
CA ALA A 112 -22.59 -5.53 -5.82
C ALA A 112 -21.63 -5.01 -4.74
N VAL A 113 -20.84 -5.89 -4.11
CA VAL A 113 -19.88 -5.51 -3.05
C VAL A 113 -18.70 -4.71 -3.61
N LEU A 114 -18.23 -5.03 -4.80
CA LEU A 114 -17.17 -4.29 -5.49
C LEU A 114 -17.67 -2.99 -6.15
N HIS A 115 -18.95 -2.68 -6.08
CA HIS A 115 -19.55 -1.53 -6.76
C HIS A 115 -19.23 -1.46 -8.26
N LEU A 116 -19.07 -2.62 -8.92
CA LEU A 116 -18.65 -2.63 -10.32
C LEU A 116 -19.69 -1.92 -11.21
N PRO A 117 -19.25 -1.08 -12.16
CA PRO A 117 -20.16 -0.44 -13.07
C PRO A 117 -20.95 -1.49 -13.88
N ALA A 118 -22.28 -1.29 -14.00
CA ALA A 118 -23.09 -2.14 -14.86
C ALA A 118 -22.62 -2.03 -16.31
N SER A 119 -22.13 -3.13 -16.89
CA SER A 119 -21.53 -3.12 -18.22
C SER A 119 -21.57 -4.49 -18.88
N THR A 120 -21.31 -4.52 -20.19
CA THR A 120 -21.02 -5.76 -20.89
C THR A 120 -19.67 -6.34 -20.44
N ARG A 121 -19.45 -7.62 -20.66
CA ARG A 121 -18.16 -8.26 -20.35
C ARG A 121 -16.98 -7.53 -21.00
N GLN A 122 -17.08 -7.18 -22.27
CA GLN A 122 -16.05 -6.46 -23.01
C GLN A 122 -15.79 -5.08 -22.42
N ALA A 123 -16.84 -4.31 -22.12
CA ALA A 123 -16.68 -2.98 -21.50
C ALA A 123 -16.04 -3.07 -20.10
N LEU A 124 -16.36 -4.11 -19.33
CA LEU A 124 -15.72 -4.37 -18.04
C LEU A 124 -14.22 -4.66 -18.24
N GLU A 125 -13.85 -5.57 -19.13
CA GLU A 125 -12.45 -5.93 -19.39
C GLU A 125 -11.64 -4.72 -19.88
N ALA A 126 -12.20 -3.89 -20.76
CA ALA A 126 -11.61 -2.63 -21.20
C ALA A 126 -11.40 -1.64 -20.04
N GLY A 127 -12.37 -1.52 -19.15
CA GLY A 127 -12.28 -0.66 -17.96
C GLY A 127 -11.24 -1.13 -16.96
N LEU A 128 -11.18 -2.44 -16.67
CA LEU A 128 -10.17 -3.05 -15.83
C LEU A 128 -8.76 -2.87 -16.42
N GLN A 129 -8.62 -3.02 -17.75
CA GLN A 129 -7.37 -2.76 -18.46
C GLN A 129 -6.91 -1.30 -18.30
N ALA A 130 -7.82 -0.35 -18.47
CA ALA A 130 -7.53 1.08 -18.34
C ALA A 130 -7.12 1.43 -16.89
N ARG A 131 -7.83 0.89 -15.90
CA ARG A 131 -7.51 1.03 -14.47
C ARG A 131 -6.12 0.45 -14.16
N SER A 132 -5.85 -0.76 -14.57
CA SER A 132 -4.56 -1.42 -14.35
C SER A 132 -3.40 -0.67 -15.03
N ALA A 133 -3.64 -0.11 -16.23
CA ALA A 133 -2.65 0.72 -16.90
C ALA A 133 -2.40 2.03 -16.14
N ALA A 134 -3.43 2.67 -15.58
CA ALA A 134 -3.29 3.88 -14.76
C ALA A 134 -2.46 3.58 -13.50
N LEU A 135 -2.74 2.50 -12.79
CA LEU A 135 -1.98 2.09 -11.60
C LEU A 135 -0.49 1.86 -11.92
N ARG A 136 -0.17 1.13 -12.99
CA ARG A 136 1.23 0.92 -13.44
C ARG A 136 1.92 2.23 -13.86
N GLY A 137 1.16 3.22 -14.27
CA GLY A 137 1.67 4.54 -14.64
C GLY A 137 2.04 5.44 -13.46
N LEU A 138 1.82 5.03 -12.22
CA LEU A 138 2.02 5.87 -11.03
C LEU A 138 3.49 6.05 -10.66
N ASP A 139 4.35 5.10 -10.98
CA ASP A 139 5.78 5.21 -10.73
C ASP A 139 6.38 6.48 -11.32
N GLY A 140 7.38 7.01 -10.62
CA GLY A 140 8.07 8.22 -11.05
C GLY A 140 9.14 8.68 -10.06
N PRO A 141 9.79 9.81 -10.31
CA PRO A 141 10.82 10.35 -9.43
C PRO A 141 10.30 10.57 -7.99
N GLY A 142 10.81 9.77 -7.04
CA GLY A 142 10.43 9.84 -5.63
C GLY A 142 9.09 9.17 -5.30
N VAL A 143 8.55 8.36 -6.22
CA VAL A 143 7.34 7.55 -6.01
C VAL A 143 7.56 6.16 -6.59
N THR A 144 7.39 5.14 -5.78
CA THR A 144 7.38 3.72 -6.18
C THR A 144 6.10 3.08 -5.69
N VAL A 145 5.35 2.47 -6.61
CA VAL A 145 4.12 1.74 -6.31
C VAL A 145 4.24 0.33 -6.86
N ASN A 146 4.25 -0.67 -6.01
CA ASN A 146 4.26 -2.08 -6.42
C ASN A 146 3.08 -2.80 -5.81
N ALA A 147 2.22 -3.35 -6.66
CA ALA A 147 1.14 -4.25 -6.25
C ALA A 147 1.55 -5.71 -6.45
N SER A 148 1.19 -6.56 -5.51
CA SER A 148 1.35 -8.02 -5.58
C SER A 148 -0.02 -8.69 -5.47
N ASP A 149 -0.88 -8.35 -6.43
CA ASP A 149 -2.21 -8.94 -6.53
C ASP A 149 -2.10 -10.19 -7.39
N GLN A 150 -2.29 -11.37 -6.80
CA GLN A 150 -2.05 -12.62 -7.51
C GLN A 150 -3.12 -13.66 -7.20
N VAL A 151 -3.59 -14.30 -8.27
CA VAL A 151 -4.34 -15.55 -8.18
C VAL A 151 -3.34 -16.71 -8.21
N TRP A 152 -3.42 -17.57 -7.21
CA TRP A 152 -2.63 -18.81 -7.10
C TRP A 152 -3.54 -20.01 -7.29
N ALA A 153 -3.06 -21.01 -8.03
CA ALA A 153 -3.76 -22.25 -8.26
C ALA A 153 -2.85 -23.45 -8.00
N ASP A 154 -3.44 -24.53 -7.51
CA ASP A 154 -2.74 -25.83 -7.52
C ASP A 154 -2.51 -26.28 -8.98
N PRO A 155 -1.32 -26.76 -9.36
CA PRO A 155 -1.01 -27.17 -10.75
C PRO A 155 -1.87 -28.34 -11.25
N THR A 156 -2.51 -29.10 -10.37
CA THR A 156 -3.45 -30.17 -10.76
C THR A 156 -4.82 -29.66 -11.20
N LEU A 157 -5.14 -28.40 -10.89
CA LEU A 157 -6.40 -27.75 -11.23
C LEU A 157 -6.31 -27.03 -12.60
N LYS A 158 -7.15 -27.42 -13.54
CA LYS A 158 -7.15 -26.83 -14.88
C LYS A 158 -7.86 -25.49 -14.91
N THR A 159 -7.10 -24.42 -15.10
CA THR A 159 -7.63 -23.09 -15.37
C THR A 159 -8.13 -23.00 -16.82
N LEU A 160 -9.33 -22.43 -17.04
CA LEU A 160 -9.92 -22.31 -18.37
C LEU A 160 -9.19 -21.24 -19.19
N PRO A 161 -8.92 -21.49 -20.51
CA PRO A 161 -8.27 -20.49 -21.37
C PRO A 161 -9.01 -19.15 -21.43
N GLY A 162 -10.35 -19.17 -21.46
CA GLY A 162 -11.16 -17.94 -21.47
C GLY A 162 -11.00 -17.09 -20.20
N TYR A 163 -10.76 -17.73 -19.05
CA TYR A 163 -10.43 -17.03 -17.81
C TYR A 163 -9.02 -16.43 -17.86
N LEU A 164 -8.04 -17.20 -18.30
CA LEU A 164 -6.66 -16.72 -18.44
C LEU A 164 -6.60 -15.52 -19.38
N ASN A 165 -7.33 -15.56 -20.50
CA ASN A 165 -7.39 -14.44 -21.45
C ASN A 165 -8.01 -13.19 -20.80
N ALA A 166 -9.08 -13.36 -20.03
CA ALA A 166 -9.73 -12.24 -19.34
C ALA A 166 -8.83 -11.60 -18.28
N VAL A 167 -8.10 -12.40 -17.50
CA VAL A 167 -7.11 -11.90 -16.52
C VAL A 167 -5.95 -11.20 -17.22
N ALA A 168 -5.43 -11.79 -18.30
CA ALA A 168 -4.39 -11.16 -19.10
C ALA A 168 -4.86 -9.83 -19.73
N THR A 169 -6.11 -9.76 -20.21
CA THR A 169 -6.68 -8.54 -20.80
C THR A 169 -6.89 -7.46 -19.75
N GLY A 170 -7.60 -7.77 -18.66
CA GLY A 170 -8.01 -6.77 -17.66
C GLY A 170 -6.88 -6.32 -16.72
N TYR A 171 -5.94 -7.21 -16.42
CA TYR A 171 -4.94 -6.97 -15.38
C TYR A 171 -3.49 -7.08 -15.85
N ASP A 172 -3.26 -7.52 -17.11
CA ASP A 172 -1.92 -7.85 -17.60
C ASP A 172 -1.22 -8.89 -16.70
N ALA A 173 -2.00 -9.84 -16.19
CA ALA A 173 -1.60 -10.82 -15.19
C ALA A 173 -1.84 -12.25 -15.67
N GLY A 174 -1.36 -13.22 -14.90
CA GLY A 174 -1.60 -14.64 -15.07
C GLY A 174 -2.04 -15.30 -13.77
N VAL A 175 -2.12 -16.62 -13.78
CA VAL A 175 -2.37 -17.44 -12.60
C VAL A 175 -1.07 -18.11 -12.20
N ALA A 176 -0.54 -17.77 -11.04
CA ALA A 176 0.65 -18.42 -10.49
C ALA A 176 0.31 -19.82 -9.97
N GLN A 177 1.26 -20.72 -10.06
CA GLN A 177 1.12 -22.11 -9.60
C GLN A 177 1.92 -22.33 -8.33
N ALA A 178 1.27 -22.92 -7.33
CA ALA A 178 1.91 -23.37 -6.10
C ALA A 178 1.28 -24.71 -5.67
N PRO A 179 2.02 -25.59 -4.98
CA PRO A 179 1.53 -26.92 -4.60
C PRO A 179 0.56 -26.86 -3.41
N LEU A 180 -0.59 -26.16 -3.62
CA LEU A 180 -1.56 -25.83 -2.57
C LEU A 180 -2.18 -27.07 -1.92
N LEU A 181 -2.44 -28.11 -2.73
CA LEU A 181 -3.07 -29.36 -2.26
C LEU A 181 -2.05 -30.42 -1.80
N SER A 182 -0.91 -30.52 -2.50
CA SER A 182 0.06 -31.58 -2.23
C SER A 182 1.11 -31.22 -1.16
N SER A 183 1.40 -29.93 -0.98
CA SER A 183 2.40 -29.44 -0.03
C SER A 183 2.04 -28.03 0.43
N PRO A 184 0.96 -27.85 1.24
CA PRO A 184 0.45 -26.52 1.64
C PRO A 184 1.49 -25.63 2.31
N ASP A 185 2.33 -26.15 3.20
CA ASP A 185 3.36 -25.37 3.89
C ASP A 185 4.46 -24.88 2.92
N ARG A 186 4.79 -25.67 1.91
CA ARG A 186 5.68 -25.24 0.84
C ARG A 186 5.03 -24.15 -0.01
N ALA A 187 3.74 -24.26 -0.31
CA ALA A 187 2.98 -23.23 -1.00
C ALA A 187 2.96 -21.91 -0.20
N VAL A 188 2.75 -21.95 1.13
CA VAL A 188 2.88 -20.80 2.02
C VAL A 188 4.24 -20.13 1.83
N ALA A 189 5.33 -20.88 1.91
CA ALA A 189 6.68 -20.33 1.78
C ALA A 189 6.96 -19.74 0.39
N GLU A 190 6.39 -20.30 -0.69
CA GLU A 190 6.52 -19.80 -2.05
C GLU A 190 5.73 -18.49 -2.23
N ILE A 191 4.52 -18.42 -1.70
CA ILE A 191 3.66 -17.23 -1.73
C ILE A 191 4.29 -16.10 -0.90
N ASP A 192 4.68 -16.35 0.33
CA ASP A 192 5.30 -15.35 1.21
C ASP A 192 6.57 -14.76 0.58
N ARG A 193 7.39 -15.60 -0.06
CA ARG A 193 8.58 -15.12 -0.77
C ARG A 193 8.23 -14.21 -1.94
N ALA A 194 7.21 -14.54 -2.71
CA ALA A 194 6.77 -13.72 -3.83
C ALA A 194 6.25 -12.34 -3.33
N VAL A 195 5.45 -12.34 -2.27
CA VAL A 195 4.94 -11.11 -1.63
C VAL A 195 6.08 -10.29 -1.03
N ALA A 196 7.02 -10.92 -0.32
CA ALA A 196 8.18 -10.24 0.23
C ALA A 196 9.02 -9.56 -0.85
N ALA A 197 9.24 -10.24 -1.98
CA ALA A 197 9.97 -9.68 -3.12
C ALA A 197 9.23 -8.46 -3.73
N ALA A 198 7.93 -8.57 -3.95
CA ALA A 198 7.11 -7.50 -4.51
C ALA A 198 6.98 -6.28 -3.57
N THR A 199 7.04 -6.51 -2.26
CA THR A 199 6.93 -5.45 -1.24
C THR A 199 8.28 -5.00 -0.68
N HIS A 200 9.39 -5.31 -1.36
CA HIS A 200 10.75 -4.97 -0.92
C HIS A 200 11.05 -5.37 0.53
N GLY A 201 10.52 -6.52 0.96
CA GLY A 201 10.69 -7.06 2.30
C GLY A 201 9.83 -6.40 3.39
N GLN A 202 8.94 -5.47 3.04
CA GLN A 202 8.05 -4.84 4.02
C GLN A 202 6.99 -5.80 4.56
N ILE A 203 6.59 -6.77 3.74
CA ILE A 203 5.66 -7.84 4.11
C ILE A 203 6.40 -9.19 3.94
N PRO A 204 7.20 -9.60 4.92
CA PRO A 204 7.99 -10.83 4.82
C PRO A 204 7.15 -12.08 4.97
N GLN A 205 5.96 -11.97 5.58
CA GLN A 205 5.04 -13.07 5.84
C GLN A 205 3.61 -12.58 5.70
N LEU A 206 2.90 -13.09 4.69
CA LEU A 206 1.48 -12.84 4.45
C LEU A 206 0.63 -13.96 5.05
N LEU A 207 1.06 -15.22 4.87
CA LEU A 207 0.34 -16.41 5.25
C LEU A 207 0.95 -17.07 6.50
N THR A 208 0.13 -17.78 7.25
CA THR A 208 0.58 -18.59 8.39
C THR A 208 0.61 -20.07 8.03
N PRO A 209 1.49 -20.88 8.61
CA PRO A 209 1.46 -22.35 8.45
C PRO A 209 0.08 -22.90 8.74
N GLY A 210 -0.40 -23.80 7.90
CA GLY A 210 -1.73 -24.40 8.02
C GLY A 210 -2.91 -23.58 7.48
N SER A 211 -2.69 -22.32 7.02
CA SER A 211 -3.77 -21.49 6.45
C SER A 211 -4.32 -21.99 5.11
N LEU A 212 -3.55 -22.83 4.40
CA LEU A 212 -3.89 -23.34 3.07
C LEU A 212 -4.42 -24.80 3.08
N ASN A 213 -4.86 -25.32 4.21
CA ASN A 213 -5.39 -26.68 4.28
C ASN A 213 -6.65 -26.83 3.42
N ASN A 214 -6.62 -27.77 2.44
CA ASN A 214 -7.71 -28.05 1.50
C ASN A 214 -8.12 -26.85 0.62
N VAL A 215 -7.19 -25.93 0.34
CA VAL A 215 -7.42 -24.78 -0.50
C VAL A 215 -6.75 -24.99 -1.84
N GLY A 216 -7.51 -25.00 -2.94
CA GLY A 216 -6.98 -25.17 -4.30
C GLY A 216 -6.73 -23.86 -5.03
N TRP A 217 -7.27 -22.74 -4.50
CA TRP A 217 -7.18 -21.40 -5.06
C TRP A 217 -7.01 -20.37 -3.95
N VAL A 218 -6.05 -19.47 -4.11
CA VAL A 218 -5.74 -18.42 -3.14
C VAL A 218 -5.67 -17.08 -3.87
N LEU A 219 -6.21 -16.05 -3.24
CA LEU A 219 -6.00 -14.66 -3.62
C LEU A 219 -5.06 -14.02 -2.60
N THR A 220 -3.95 -13.51 -3.06
CA THR A 220 -3.05 -12.71 -2.24
C THR A 220 -3.03 -11.28 -2.74
N ASP A 221 -2.99 -10.36 -1.80
CA ASP A 221 -3.08 -8.94 -2.02
C ASP A 221 -2.08 -8.23 -1.11
N ALA A 222 -1.17 -7.47 -1.70
CA ALA A 222 -0.22 -6.65 -0.97
C ALA A 222 0.20 -5.45 -1.82
N LEU A 223 0.12 -4.25 -1.26
CA LEU A 223 0.56 -3.03 -1.91
C LEU A 223 1.73 -2.42 -1.17
N TYR A 224 2.79 -2.13 -1.91
CA TYR A 224 3.93 -1.33 -1.46
C TYR A 224 3.85 0.08 -2.03
N LEU A 225 4.01 1.07 -1.15
CA LEU A 225 4.14 2.47 -1.53
C LEU A 225 5.37 3.07 -0.85
N ASN A 226 6.24 3.67 -1.65
CA ASN A 226 7.29 4.56 -1.18
C ASN A 226 7.18 5.89 -1.95
N ALA A 227 6.74 6.95 -1.27
CA ALA A 227 6.45 8.22 -1.92
C ALA A 227 6.91 9.39 -1.05
N SER A 228 7.78 10.23 -1.61
CA SER A 228 8.25 11.46 -0.95
C SER A 228 7.23 12.57 -1.11
N TRP A 229 7.04 13.39 -0.05
CA TRP A 229 6.22 14.60 -0.16
C TRP A 229 6.76 15.56 -1.23
N ALA A 230 5.88 16.28 -1.90
CA ALA A 230 6.27 17.41 -2.75
C ALA A 230 6.89 18.54 -1.90
N THR A 231 6.36 18.72 -0.69
CA THR A 231 6.87 19.63 0.34
C THR A 231 7.00 18.82 1.62
N PRO A 232 8.23 18.36 1.97
CA PRO A 232 8.46 17.63 3.22
C PRO A 232 8.19 18.48 4.45
N PHE A 233 7.90 17.83 5.58
CA PHE A 233 7.90 18.46 6.87
C PHE A 233 9.34 18.60 7.40
N GLU A 234 9.61 19.69 8.10
CA GLU A 234 10.89 19.89 8.75
C GLU A 234 10.98 19.05 10.03
N ALA A 235 12.02 18.22 10.16
CA ALA A 235 12.17 17.35 11.32
C ALA A 235 12.32 18.12 12.64
N ALA A 236 12.93 19.32 12.58
CA ALA A 236 13.06 20.21 13.74
C ALA A 236 11.71 20.76 14.23
N GLU A 237 10.69 20.74 13.40
CA GLU A 237 9.33 21.20 13.71
C GLU A 237 8.40 20.05 14.13
N THR A 238 8.93 18.82 14.24
CA THR A 238 8.19 17.70 14.81
C THR A 238 8.27 17.76 16.33
N ASN A 239 7.10 17.91 16.96
CA ASN A 239 7.01 18.10 18.40
C ASN A 239 6.00 17.15 19.05
N PRO A 240 6.20 16.74 20.31
CA PRO A 240 5.20 15.96 21.03
C PRO A 240 3.95 16.84 21.32
N GLY A 241 2.79 16.25 21.17
CA GLY A 241 1.51 16.91 21.46
C GLY A 241 0.43 15.91 21.88
N PRO A 242 -0.67 16.40 22.48
CA PRO A 242 -1.75 15.55 22.95
C PRO A 242 -2.58 15.04 21.79
N PHE A 243 -2.89 13.73 21.81
CA PHE A 243 -3.84 13.08 20.90
C PHE A 243 -4.87 12.33 21.74
N THR A 244 -6.15 12.53 21.47
CA THR A 244 -7.23 11.79 22.12
C THR A 244 -7.54 10.54 21.29
N THR A 245 -7.20 9.36 21.80
CA THR A 245 -7.39 8.09 21.10
C THR A 245 -8.86 7.73 20.92
N ALA A 246 -9.18 6.74 20.08
CA ALA A 246 -10.54 6.20 19.94
C ALA A 246 -11.08 5.57 21.25
N ALA A 247 -10.22 5.22 22.20
CA ALA A 247 -10.59 4.76 23.54
C ALA A 247 -10.88 5.93 24.52
N GLY A 248 -10.74 7.18 24.06
CA GLY A 248 -10.91 8.38 24.91
C GLY A 248 -9.70 8.70 25.80
N GLN A 249 -8.57 8.03 25.61
CA GLN A 249 -7.34 8.28 26.37
C GLN A 249 -6.51 9.37 25.70
N GLN A 250 -5.86 10.22 26.48
CA GLN A 250 -4.86 11.15 25.96
C GLN A 250 -3.49 10.48 25.95
N VAL A 251 -2.85 10.51 24.77
CA VAL A 251 -1.49 10.04 24.54
C VAL A 251 -0.61 11.16 23.99
N SER A 252 0.70 11.08 24.16
CA SER A 252 1.64 12.02 23.57
C SER A 252 2.12 11.47 22.22
N ALA A 253 1.69 12.09 21.13
CA ALA A 253 2.07 11.74 19.76
C ALA A 253 3.09 12.74 19.20
N GLN A 254 3.90 12.30 18.22
CA GLN A 254 4.83 13.17 17.50
C GLN A 254 4.13 13.83 16.35
N PHE A 255 3.88 15.14 16.42
CA PHE A 255 3.21 15.92 15.39
C PHE A 255 4.23 16.59 14.47
N MET A 256 4.15 16.28 13.19
CA MET A 256 4.84 16.99 12.12
C MET A 256 4.07 18.29 11.86
N ASN A 257 4.75 19.43 11.96
CA ASN A 257 4.17 20.74 11.70
C ASN A 257 4.68 21.30 10.38
N GLY A 258 3.78 21.86 9.58
CA GLY A 258 4.17 22.41 8.28
C GLY A 258 3.02 23.09 7.55
N GLY A 259 3.28 23.56 6.34
CA GLY A 259 2.32 24.23 5.46
C GLY A 259 2.91 25.47 4.78
N PRO A 260 2.06 26.17 4.00
CA PRO A 260 0.63 25.95 3.84
C PRO A 260 0.29 24.78 2.91
N TYR A 261 -0.62 23.93 3.35
CA TYR A 261 -1.22 22.85 2.53
C TYR A 261 -2.65 23.23 2.12
N ARG A 262 -3.13 22.68 1.00
CA ARG A 262 -4.50 22.89 0.52
C ARG A 262 -5.47 22.20 1.47
N ALA A 263 -6.44 22.94 1.97
CA ALA A 263 -7.47 22.43 2.88
C ALA A 263 -8.86 22.89 2.47
N LEU A 264 -9.87 22.06 2.75
CA LEU A 264 -11.28 22.30 2.44
C LEU A 264 -12.14 21.70 3.55
N THR A 265 -13.16 22.43 3.99
CA THR A 265 -14.21 21.90 4.89
C THR A 265 -15.50 21.70 4.09
N ALA A 266 -16.03 20.48 4.09
CA ALA A 266 -17.25 20.13 3.39
C ALA A 266 -18.03 19.07 4.17
N GLY A 267 -19.35 19.25 4.35
CA GLY A 267 -20.18 18.30 5.09
C GLY A 267 -19.73 18.05 6.53
N GLY A 268 -19.08 19.03 7.17
CA GLY A 268 -18.51 18.92 8.51
C GLY A 268 -17.14 18.24 8.57
N TRP A 269 -16.66 17.61 7.48
CA TRP A 269 -15.32 17.06 7.37
C TRP A 269 -14.31 18.15 7.02
N THR A 270 -13.16 18.13 7.67
CA THR A 270 -12.02 18.96 7.29
C THR A 270 -11.00 18.10 6.61
N ALA A 271 -10.73 18.37 5.33
CA ALA A 271 -9.80 17.64 4.49
C ALA A 271 -8.54 18.47 4.21
N VAL A 272 -7.38 17.85 4.28
CA VAL A 272 -6.09 18.44 3.93
C VAL A 272 -5.41 17.58 2.88
N GLY A 273 -5.01 18.19 1.76
CA GLY A 273 -4.29 17.53 0.67
C GLY A 273 -2.78 17.74 0.81
N LEU A 274 -2.05 16.64 0.89
CA LEU A 274 -0.60 16.59 0.94
C LEU A 274 -0.10 15.89 -0.35
N PRO A 275 0.33 16.66 -1.36
CA PRO A 275 0.78 16.08 -2.61
C PRO A 275 2.11 15.36 -2.45
N TYR A 276 2.27 14.23 -3.13
CA TYR A 276 3.57 13.59 -3.30
C TYR A 276 4.33 14.19 -4.49
N ARG A 277 5.64 13.94 -4.51
CA ARG A 277 6.53 14.39 -5.59
C ARG A 277 6.04 13.88 -6.95
N GLY A 278 6.12 14.73 -7.96
CA GLY A 278 5.59 14.43 -9.30
C GLY A 278 4.09 14.67 -9.49
N GLY A 279 3.31 14.90 -8.41
CA GLY A 279 1.92 15.33 -8.47
C GLY A 279 0.90 14.28 -8.90
N LYS A 280 1.33 13.06 -9.23
CA LYS A 280 0.42 11.95 -9.60
C LYS A 280 -0.38 11.43 -8.40
N LEU A 281 0.23 11.42 -7.22
CA LEU A 281 -0.38 10.96 -5.98
C LEU A 281 -0.54 12.10 -4.98
N ALA A 282 -1.56 11.99 -4.15
CA ALA A 282 -1.74 12.81 -2.96
C ALA A 282 -2.24 11.98 -1.78
N MET A 283 -1.79 12.32 -0.57
CA MET A 283 -2.50 11.92 0.64
C MET A 283 -3.55 12.96 0.97
N VAL A 284 -4.75 12.53 1.32
CA VAL A 284 -5.80 13.37 1.88
C VAL A 284 -6.05 12.91 3.31
N ALA A 285 -5.69 13.75 4.28
CA ALA A 285 -6.04 13.55 5.68
C ALA A 285 -7.40 14.18 5.96
N LEU A 286 -8.29 13.43 6.62
CA LEU A 286 -9.69 13.83 6.83
C LEU A 286 -10.02 13.77 8.32
N LEU A 287 -10.31 14.92 8.90
CA LEU A 287 -10.79 15.03 10.26
C LEU A 287 -12.32 14.98 10.27
N PRO A 288 -12.94 14.06 11.03
CA PRO A 288 -14.40 13.96 11.06
C PRO A 288 -15.05 15.17 11.75
N PRO A 289 -16.37 15.40 11.53
CA PRO A 289 -17.12 16.41 12.25
C PRO A 289 -16.96 16.28 13.77
N ALA A 290 -16.97 17.40 14.48
CA ALA A 290 -16.94 17.37 15.95
C ALA A 290 -18.14 16.58 16.49
N GLY A 291 -17.90 15.66 17.42
CA GLY A 291 -18.95 14.80 18.00
C GLY A 291 -19.44 13.67 17.09
N ALA A 292 -18.81 13.44 15.95
CA ALA A 292 -19.14 12.31 15.08
C ALA A 292 -18.94 10.97 15.81
N ALA A 293 -19.79 9.98 15.50
CA ALA A 293 -19.63 8.62 16.02
C ALA A 293 -18.28 8.01 15.57
N ALA A 294 -17.74 7.08 16.36
CA ALA A 294 -16.39 6.55 16.19
C ALA A 294 -16.08 6.00 14.79
N CYS A 295 -17.08 5.42 14.12
CA CYS A 295 -16.92 4.81 12.79
C CYS A 295 -17.70 5.58 11.70
N THR A 296 -17.88 6.89 11.87
CA THR A 296 -18.45 7.71 10.82
C THR A 296 -17.52 7.75 9.62
N MET A 297 -18.06 7.42 8.44
CA MET A 297 -17.34 7.47 7.15
C MET A 297 -17.91 8.57 6.26
N PRO A 298 -17.11 9.23 5.44
CA PRO A 298 -17.63 10.14 4.41
C PRO A 298 -18.34 9.34 3.34
N GLY A 299 -19.36 9.94 2.67
CA GLY A 299 -19.91 9.31 1.48
C GLY A 299 -18.91 9.30 0.33
N ALA A 300 -18.79 8.20 -0.43
CA ALA A 300 -17.81 8.04 -1.50
C ALA A 300 -17.83 9.17 -2.54
N ALA A 301 -19.03 9.55 -3.02
CA ALA A 301 -19.18 10.66 -3.96
C ALA A 301 -18.77 12.02 -3.37
N ALA A 302 -19.01 12.25 -2.06
CA ALA A 302 -18.58 13.48 -1.39
C ALA A 302 -17.05 13.51 -1.25
N LEU A 303 -16.44 12.37 -0.88
CA LEU A 303 -15.00 12.21 -0.79
C LEU A 303 -14.34 12.47 -2.16
N GLY A 304 -14.85 11.85 -3.24
CA GLY A 304 -14.34 12.08 -4.59
C GLY A 304 -14.40 13.56 -5.02
N ARG A 305 -15.47 14.28 -4.69
CA ARG A 305 -15.54 15.74 -4.96
C ARG A 305 -14.50 16.53 -4.15
N VAL A 306 -14.30 16.17 -2.87
CA VAL A 306 -13.30 16.83 -2.01
C VAL A 306 -11.89 16.59 -2.52
N THR A 307 -11.53 15.36 -2.87
CA THR A 307 -10.20 15.02 -3.41
C THR A 307 -9.93 15.75 -4.73
N ALA A 308 -10.91 15.76 -5.64
CA ALA A 308 -10.80 16.50 -6.91
C ALA A 308 -10.66 18.01 -6.70
N ALA A 309 -11.41 18.60 -5.77
CA ALA A 309 -11.33 20.02 -5.44
C ALA A 309 -9.96 20.40 -4.85
N LEU A 310 -9.41 19.57 -3.96
CA LEU A 310 -8.07 19.76 -3.39
C LEU A 310 -6.98 19.68 -4.48
N ALA A 311 -7.08 18.70 -5.37
CA ALA A 311 -6.13 18.54 -6.47
C ALA A 311 -6.15 19.76 -7.43
N ALA A 312 -7.34 20.21 -7.83
CA ALA A 312 -7.52 21.34 -8.72
C ALA A 312 -7.25 22.71 -8.08
N GLY A 313 -7.27 22.83 -6.74
CA GLY A 313 -7.25 24.11 -6.06
C GLY A 313 -8.51 24.94 -6.30
N SER A 314 -9.67 24.26 -6.31
CA SER A 314 -10.98 24.85 -6.60
C SER A 314 -11.38 25.96 -5.61
N PRO A 315 -12.37 26.80 -5.91
CA PRO A 315 -12.89 27.78 -4.97
C PRO A 315 -13.26 27.17 -3.61
N GLY A 316 -12.89 27.84 -2.50
CA GLY A 316 -13.07 27.35 -1.13
C GLY A 316 -11.90 26.52 -0.58
N VAL A 317 -10.95 26.10 -1.42
CA VAL A 317 -9.68 25.51 -0.98
C VAL A 317 -8.77 26.63 -0.48
N LEU A 318 -8.29 26.49 0.76
CA LEU A 318 -7.45 27.48 1.44
C LEU A 318 -6.11 26.87 1.81
N GLY A 319 -5.06 27.69 1.83
CA GLY A 319 -3.77 27.31 2.43
C GLY A 319 -3.88 27.29 3.95
N ARG A 320 -3.49 26.19 4.59
CA ARG A 320 -3.52 26.02 6.06
C ARG A 320 -2.22 25.40 6.56
N SER A 321 -1.80 25.84 7.74
CA SER A 321 -0.80 25.12 8.51
C SER A 321 -1.44 23.85 9.10
N VAL A 322 -0.65 22.79 9.23
CA VAL A 322 -1.14 21.47 9.64
C VAL A 322 -0.22 20.92 10.72
N ALA A 323 -0.82 20.31 11.74
CA ALA A 323 -0.15 19.43 12.68
C ALA A 323 -0.70 18.01 12.48
N LEU A 324 0.12 17.11 11.90
CA LEU A 324 -0.26 15.74 11.55
C LEU A 324 0.63 14.75 12.32
N PRO A 325 0.06 13.78 13.07
CA PRO A 325 0.86 12.81 13.78
C PRO A 325 1.64 11.90 12.81
N LYS A 326 2.87 11.55 13.19
CA LYS A 326 3.59 10.41 12.58
C LYS A 326 2.84 9.14 12.91
N VAL A 327 2.77 8.23 11.96
CA VAL A 327 2.14 6.92 12.14
C VAL A 327 2.97 5.80 11.50
N ASN A 328 2.86 4.60 12.07
CA ASN A 328 3.41 3.38 11.51
C ASN A 328 2.38 2.26 11.67
N LEU A 329 1.52 2.12 10.65
CA LEU A 329 0.42 1.16 10.66
C LEU A 329 0.85 -0.12 9.95
N LYS A 330 0.58 -1.26 10.59
CA LYS A 330 0.81 -2.59 10.01
C LYS A 330 -0.39 -3.47 10.31
N VAL A 331 -0.92 -4.10 9.28
CA VAL A 331 -2.00 -5.08 9.44
C VAL A 331 -1.71 -6.32 8.61
N ASN A 332 -2.21 -7.44 9.10
CA ASN A 332 -2.28 -8.70 8.35
C ASN A 332 -3.58 -9.38 8.77
N VAL A 333 -4.57 -9.40 7.88
CA VAL A 333 -5.95 -9.73 8.23
C VAL A 333 -6.64 -10.53 7.13
N SER A 334 -7.46 -11.50 7.56
CA SER A 334 -8.38 -12.19 6.65
C SER A 334 -9.62 -11.33 6.40
N MET A 335 -9.86 -11.01 5.14
CA MET A 335 -10.99 -10.20 4.71
C MET A 335 -12.30 -11.00 4.60
N LYS A 336 -12.25 -12.33 4.73
CA LYS A 336 -13.41 -13.21 4.51
C LYS A 336 -14.65 -12.83 5.32
N SER A 337 -14.48 -12.59 6.62
CA SER A 337 -15.62 -12.25 7.51
C SER A 337 -16.22 -10.90 7.15
N LEU A 338 -15.39 -9.89 6.86
CA LEU A 338 -15.83 -8.54 6.45
C LEU A 338 -16.60 -8.60 5.12
N LEU A 339 -16.03 -9.26 4.10
CA LEU A 339 -16.66 -9.41 2.79
C LEU A 339 -17.96 -10.23 2.86
N THR A 340 -18.01 -11.23 3.74
CA THR A 340 -19.25 -12.00 4.01
C THR A 340 -20.33 -11.08 4.58
N GLY A 341 -19.98 -10.26 5.56
CA GLY A 341 -20.90 -9.29 6.18
C GLY A 341 -21.39 -8.20 5.23
N LEU A 342 -20.61 -7.86 4.21
CA LEU A 342 -20.98 -6.92 3.14
C LEU A 342 -21.87 -7.53 2.05
N GLY A 343 -22.07 -8.86 2.03
CA GLY A 343 -22.95 -9.55 1.07
C GLY A 343 -22.26 -10.50 0.11
N MET A 344 -20.93 -10.67 0.20
CA MET A 344 -20.16 -11.57 -0.69
C MET A 344 -20.14 -13.03 -0.15
N GLY A 345 -20.93 -13.36 0.87
CA GLY A 345 -20.84 -14.65 1.58
C GLY A 345 -20.94 -15.88 0.70
N VAL A 346 -21.76 -15.84 -0.36
CA VAL A 346 -21.92 -16.95 -1.30
C VAL A 346 -20.58 -17.35 -1.94
N ALA A 347 -19.69 -16.41 -2.23
CA ALA A 347 -18.41 -16.66 -2.87
C ALA A 347 -17.47 -17.55 -2.04
N PHE A 348 -17.71 -17.65 -0.75
CA PHE A 348 -16.90 -18.40 0.23
C PHE A 348 -17.50 -19.76 0.62
N THR A 349 -18.58 -20.19 -0.03
CA THR A 349 -19.30 -21.42 0.28
C THR A 349 -19.31 -22.39 -0.91
N HIS A 350 -19.69 -23.65 -0.67
CA HIS A 350 -19.88 -24.63 -1.74
C HIS A 350 -21.01 -24.28 -2.72
N ALA A 351 -21.85 -23.28 -2.42
CA ALA A 351 -22.86 -22.75 -3.34
C ALA A 351 -22.29 -21.74 -4.34
N ALA A 352 -21.01 -21.43 -4.26
CA ALA A 352 -20.36 -20.52 -5.19
C ALA A 352 -20.27 -21.13 -6.60
N ASP A 353 -20.38 -20.30 -7.61
CA ASP A 353 -20.18 -20.66 -9.01
C ASP A 353 -18.97 -19.93 -9.57
N PHE A 354 -17.82 -20.62 -9.60
CA PHE A 354 -16.59 -20.22 -10.25
C PHE A 354 -16.27 -21.08 -11.47
N THR A 355 -17.29 -21.66 -12.11
CA THR A 355 -17.15 -22.50 -13.31
C THR A 355 -16.53 -21.76 -14.48
N GLY A 356 -16.53 -20.43 -14.46
CA GLY A 356 -15.80 -19.61 -15.45
C GLY A 356 -14.28 -19.59 -15.25
N LEU A 357 -13.77 -19.90 -14.05
CA LEU A 357 -12.36 -19.99 -13.74
C LEU A 357 -11.84 -21.42 -14.03
N SER A 358 -12.54 -22.41 -13.48
CA SER A 358 -12.24 -23.84 -13.65
C SER A 358 -13.51 -24.65 -13.41
N ARG A 359 -13.65 -25.78 -14.09
CA ARG A 359 -14.75 -26.73 -13.79
C ARG A 359 -14.61 -27.40 -12.42
N GLN A 360 -13.42 -27.32 -11.83
CA GLN A 360 -13.08 -27.89 -10.53
C GLN A 360 -13.06 -26.83 -9.41
N ALA A 361 -13.23 -25.54 -9.75
CA ALA A 361 -13.26 -24.48 -8.75
C ALA A 361 -14.57 -24.52 -7.96
N CYS A 362 -14.43 -24.58 -6.62
CA CYS A 362 -15.55 -24.50 -5.71
C CYS A 362 -15.81 -23.04 -5.33
N CYS A 363 -14.92 -22.48 -4.54
CA CYS A 363 -15.16 -21.27 -3.79
C CYS A 363 -13.82 -20.57 -3.50
N ILE A 364 -13.88 -19.30 -3.08
CA ILE A 364 -12.70 -18.60 -2.57
C ILE A 364 -12.38 -19.16 -1.18
N GLY A 365 -11.21 -19.77 -1.05
CA GLY A 365 -10.77 -20.35 0.23
C GLY A 365 -10.29 -19.30 1.21
N LEU A 366 -9.46 -18.37 0.71
CA LEU A 366 -8.80 -17.34 1.52
C LEU A 366 -8.71 -16.03 0.73
N VAL A 367 -8.95 -14.92 1.41
CA VAL A 367 -8.60 -13.56 1.00
C VAL A 367 -7.79 -12.96 2.13
N GLN A 368 -6.49 -12.89 1.94
CA GLN A 368 -5.56 -12.36 2.94
C GLN A 368 -4.98 -11.05 2.45
N GLN A 369 -5.09 -10.01 3.27
CA GLN A 369 -4.52 -8.71 3.00
C GLN A 369 -3.48 -8.35 4.06
N ALA A 370 -2.32 -7.89 3.64
CA ALA A 370 -1.33 -7.30 4.52
C ALA A 370 -0.88 -5.96 3.97
N ASP A 371 -0.98 -4.94 4.80
CA ASP A 371 -0.63 -3.58 4.45
C ASP A 371 0.30 -2.96 5.48
N THR A 372 1.21 -2.11 4.99
CA THR A 372 2.05 -1.25 5.82
C THR A 372 1.95 0.18 5.31
N LEU A 373 1.59 1.10 6.20
CA LEU A 373 1.50 2.52 5.91
C LEU A 373 2.26 3.31 6.98
N ARG A 374 3.45 3.78 6.65
CA ARG A 374 4.24 4.64 7.52
C ARG A 374 4.23 6.06 6.97
N VAL A 375 3.82 7.02 7.79
CA VAL A 375 3.79 8.45 7.45
C VAL A 375 4.78 9.18 8.35
N ALA A 376 5.74 9.86 7.72
CA ALA A 376 6.82 10.58 8.36
C ALA A 376 7.14 11.88 7.61
N GLU A 377 8.11 12.64 8.10
CA GLU A 377 8.45 13.99 7.61
C GLU A 377 8.78 14.01 6.12
N GLN A 378 9.44 12.97 5.59
CA GLN A 378 9.88 12.93 4.19
C GLN A 378 8.84 12.34 3.24
N GLY A 379 7.82 11.64 3.75
CA GLY A 379 6.83 10.96 2.92
C GLY A 379 6.16 9.78 3.58
N THR A 380 5.63 8.90 2.74
CA THR A 380 5.05 7.62 3.12
C THR A 380 6.02 6.49 2.78
N THR A 381 6.32 5.60 3.76
CA THR A 381 7.28 4.46 3.69
C THR A 381 8.72 4.85 3.30
N ALA A 382 9.18 6.06 3.56
CA ALA A 382 10.57 6.44 3.33
C ALA A 382 11.50 5.75 4.34
N SER A 383 12.21 4.71 3.92
CA SER A 383 13.25 4.02 4.71
C SER A 383 14.65 4.60 4.46
N ALA A 384 14.80 5.89 4.19
CA ALA A 384 16.09 6.56 4.08
C ALA A 384 16.03 7.91 4.80
N ALA A 385 16.65 7.97 5.97
CA ALA A 385 17.02 9.23 6.61
C ALA A 385 18.18 9.87 5.82
N THR A 386 17.88 10.59 4.76
CA THR A 386 18.83 11.55 4.20
C THR A 386 18.45 12.90 4.80
N ALA A 387 19.16 13.29 5.85
CA ALA A 387 19.08 14.64 6.38
C ALA A 387 19.69 15.60 5.34
N VAL A 388 18.87 16.23 4.55
CA VAL A 388 19.24 17.43 3.79
C VAL A 388 18.97 18.59 4.74
N GLY A 389 20.03 19.17 5.29
CA GLY A 389 19.93 20.40 6.06
C GLY A 389 19.45 21.53 5.16
N VAL A 390 18.22 21.97 5.36
CA VAL A 390 17.67 23.22 4.85
C VAL A 390 17.58 24.17 6.04
N GLU A 391 18.03 25.43 5.85
CA GLU A 391 17.94 26.45 6.90
C GLU A 391 16.49 26.64 7.35
N PRO A 392 16.22 26.85 8.66
CA PRO A 392 14.85 26.98 9.16
C PRO A 392 14.17 28.20 8.57
N GLY A 393 13.17 27.95 7.72
CA GLY A 393 12.19 28.97 7.36
C GLY A 393 11.25 29.21 8.55
N ALA A 394 10.86 30.44 8.81
CA ALA A 394 9.94 30.78 9.88
C ALA A 394 8.66 29.97 9.79
N VAL A 395 8.38 29.14 10.78
CA VAL A 395 7.11 28.39 10.88
C VAL A 395 6.01 29.41 11.18
N PHE A 396 5.10 29.54 10.24
CA PHE A 396 3.90 30.35 10.41
C PHE A 396 2.92 29.54 11.27
N LEU A 397 3.02 29.65 12.57
CA LEU A 397 1.97 29.27 13.52
C LEU A 397 0.85 30.33 13.42
N GLY A 398 0.11 30.32 12.31
CA GLY A 398 -1.03 31.22 12.12
C GLY A 398 -2.24 30.73 12.92
N PRO A 399 -3.22 31.62 13.24
CA PRO A 399 -4.39 31.30 14.07
C PRO A 399 -5.37 30.30 13.45
N HIS A 400 -4.98 29.60 12.38
CA HIS A 400 -5.81 28.69 11.59
C HIS A 400 -5.12 27.36 11.29
N GLN A 401 -4.29 26.86 12.23
CA GLN A 401 -3.69 25.53 12.11
C GLN A 401 -4.75 24.43 12.24
N ILE A 402 -4.73 23.46 11.33
CA ILE A 402 -5.53 22.24 11.42
C ILE A 402 -4.71 21.20 12.17
N THR A 403 -5.21 20.78 13.35
CA THR A 403 -4.54 19.78 14.18
C THR A 403 -5.31 18.46 14.15
N PHE A 404 -4.64 17.38 13.77
CA PHE A 404 -5.19 16.03 13.77
C PHE A 404 -4.98 15.38 15.14
N ASP A 405 -5.68 15.87 16.15
CA ASP A 405 -5.54 15.55 17.58
C ASP A 405 -6.53 14.48 18.09
N ARG A 406 -7.29 13.86 17.20
CA ARG A 406 -8.29 12.83 17.47
C ARG A 406 -8.41 11.88 16.29
N PRO A 407 -9.14 10.75 16.39
CA PRO A 407 -9.26 9.78 15.28
C PRO A 407 -9.63 10.44 13.96
N TYR A 408 -8.88 10.08 12.92
CA TYR A 408 -9.01 10.66 11.59
C TYR A 408 -8.80 9.60 10.50
N LEU A 409 -9.14 9.93 9.26
CA LEU A 409 -8.91 9.06 8.10
C LEU A 409 -7.74 9.59 7.27
N MET A 410 -7.04 8.69 6.60
CA MET A 410 -6.07 8.98 5.56
C MET A 410 -6.46 8.23 4.30
N LEU A 411 -6.41 8.92 3.16
CA LEU A 411 -6.59 8.36 1.83
C LEU A 411 -5.37 8.71 0.99
N VAL A 412 -4.67 7.71 0.47
CA VAL A 412 -3.68 7.92 -0.61
C VAL A 412 -4.36 7.63 -1.92
N THR A 413 -4.37 8.58 -2.82
CA THR A 413 -5.14 8.50 -4.07
C THR A 413 -4.35 8.97 -5.28
N ASP A 414 -4.61 8.36 -6.44
CA ASP A 414 -4.24 8.91 -7.73
C ASP A 414 -5.02 10.19 -8.02
N SER A 415 -4.32 11.27 -8.23
CA SER A 415 -4.90 12.60 -8.45
C SER A 415 -5.70 12.71 -9.76
N ALA A 416 -5.42 11.85 -10.74
CA ALA A 416 -6.05 11.88 -12.05
C ALA A 416 -7.33 11.04 -12.11
N THR A 417 -7.31 9.87 -11.51
CA THR A 417 -8.40 8.89 -11.59
C THR A 417 -9.26 8.81 -10.34
N GLY A 418 -8.74 9.30 -9.20
CA GLY A 418 -9.36 9.13 -7.90
C GLY A 418 -9.20 7.73 -7.31
N GLU A 419 -8.36 6.88 -7.91
CA GLU A 419 -8.10 5.51 -7.46
C GLU A 419 -7.51 5.51 -6.04
N PRO A 420 -8.13 4.81 -5.05
CA PRO A 420 -7.67 4.79 -3.66
C PRO A 420 -6.61 3.70 -3.46
N LEU A 421 -5.34 4.09 -3.38
CA LEU A 421 -4.25 3.14 -3.13
C LEU A 421 -4.26 2.65 -1.69
N PHE A 422 -4.44 3.55 -0.74
CA PHE A 422 -4.58 3.23 0.68
C PHE A 422 -5.72 4.02 1.30
N LEU A 423 -6.43 3.38 2.18
CA LEU A 423 -7.43 3.99 3.06
C LEU A 423 -7.16 3.52 4.49
N ALA A 424 -6.97 4.46 5.41
CA ALA A 424 -6.62 4.14 6.78
C ALA A 424 -7.46 4.96 7.76
N ARG A 425 -7.68 4.38 8.95
CA ARG A 425 -8.18 5.06 10.13
C ARG A 425 -7.13 5.03 11.21
N VAL A 426 -6.71 6.20 11.64
CA VAL A 426 -5.81 6.37 12.79
C VAL A 426 -6.66 6.54 14.03
N ALA A 427 -6.66 5.54 14.89
CA ALA A 427 -7.37 5.51 16.18
C ALA A 427 -6.45 5.90 17.33
N ASP A 428 -5.17 5.56 17.21
CA ASP A 428 -4.07 5.87 18.12
C ASP A 428 -2.76 5.92 17.33
N PRO A 429 -2.13 7.09 17.15
CA PRO A 429 -0.89 7.21 16.39
C PRO A 429 0.33 6.62 17.09
N THR A 430 0.24 6.28 18.38
CA THR A 430 1.33 5.68 19.17
C THR A 430 1.30 4.15 19.15
N ALA A 431 0.18 3.53 18.76
CA ALA A 431 0.05 2.09 18.58
C ALA A 431 0.58 1.67 17.20
N GLN A 432 1.39 0.57 17.19
CA GLN A 432 2.01 -0.01 15.99
C GLN A 432 1.31 -1.30 15.56
#